data_af5ad47232c6b89ed7318b25c23e4e2d
#
_entry.id   af5ad47232c6b89ed7318b25c23e4e2d
#
_cell.length_a   1.000
_cell.length_b   1.000
_cell.length_c   1.000
_cell.angle_alpha   90.00
_cell.angle_beta   90.00
_cell.angle_gamma   90.00
#
_symmetry.space_group_name_H-M   'P 1'
#
loop_
_entity.id
_entity.type
_entity.pdbx_description
1 polymer ?
#
loop_
_entity_poly.entity_id
_entity_poly.type
_entity_poly.pdbx_seq_one_letter_code
_entity_poly.pdbx_strand_id
1 'polypeptide(L)'
;MTGYSRTGPYPMPSSYRVAETDLQNVTPDQVKFILRNVRNGQLEDQDRLFRLMLDTWPRLRKAINEVAGSIAKLPIVIEPNIQEGEEEPTETANMMRDLVSRALDCAAPKPGHWELDMAGAIRAMVDAYIKGTAVLEVVWHYDH
;
A
#
# COMPACT_ATOMS: atom_id res chain seq x y z
N MET A 1 -14.04 28.98 -2.56
CA MET A 1 -14.12 27.50 -2.71
C MET A 1 -13.85 27.18 -4.16
N THR A 2 -12.61 26.88 -4.52
CA THR A 2 -12.18 26.57 -5.88
C THR A 2 -12.08 25.06 -6.00
N GLY A 3 -13.04 24.47 -6.73
CA GLY A 3 -13.06 23.04 -7.03
C GLY A 3 -11.86 22.66 -7.91
N TYR A 4 -11.01 21.78 -7.44
CA TYR A 4 -9.99 21.12 -8.25
C TYR A 4 -10.69 20.18 -9.24
N SER A 5 -10.70 20.57 -10.52
CA SER A 5 -11.11 19.71 -11.62
C SER A 5 -10.06 18.59 -11.79
N ARG A 6 -10.49 17.34 -11.64
CA ARG A 6 -9.69 16.11 -11.84
C ARG A 6 -9.49 15.74 -13.30
N THR A 7 -9.44 16.68 -14.19
CA THR A 7 -9.09 16.41 -15.59
C THR A 7 -7.59 16.64 -15.77
N GLY A 8 -6.81 15.56 -15.67
CA GLY A 8 -5.41 15.56 -16.08
C GLY A 8 -5.30 15.93 -17.58
N PRO A 9 -4.12 16.43 -18.03
CA PRO A 9 -3.92 16.98 -19.38
C PRO A 9 -4.05 15.98 -20.54
N TYR A 10 -4.30 14.69 -20.25
CA TYR A 10 -4.48 13.65 -21.27
C TYR A 10 -5.77 12.88 -21.02
N PRO A 11 -6.87 13.19 -21.71
CA PRO A 11 -8.05 12.32 -21.68
C PRO A 11 -7.67 10.99 -22.34
N MET A 12 -7.57 9.93 -21.52
CA MET A 12 -7.40 8.58 -22.03
C MET A 12 -8.62 8.21 -22.87
N PRO A 13 -8.43 7.73 -24.10
CA PRO A 13 -9.56 7.28 -24.91
C PRO A 13 -10.30 6.17 -24.19
N SER A 14 -11.61 6.30 -24.07
CA SER A 14 -12.52 5.37 -23.35
C SER A 14 -12.51 3.94 -23.90
N SER A 15 -11.90 3.72 -25.07
CA SER A 15 -11.79 2.43 -25.75
C SER A 15 -10.79 1.44 -25.14
N TYR A 16 -10.00 1.85 -24.12
CA TYR A 16 -9.01 0.99 -23.48
C TYR A 16 -9.39 0.49 -22.08
N ARG A 17 -10.60 0.82 -21.59
CA ARG A 17 -11.08 0.24 -20.33
C ARG A 17 -11.70 -1.12 -20.62
N VAL A 18 -11.10 -2.19 -20.09
CA VAL A 18 -11.76 -3.49 -20.04
C VAL A 18 -13.00 -3.32 -19.18
N ALA A 19 -14.19 -3.58 -19.74
CA ALA A 19 -15.44 -3.47 -18.98
C ALA A 19 -15.40 -4.47 -17.80
N GLU A 20 -15.99 -4.09 -16.67
CA GLU A 20 -15.96 -4.90 -15.44
C GLU A 20 -16.54 -6.32 -15.64
N THR A 21 -17.48 -6.47 -16.57
CA THR A 21 -18.07 -7.72 -17.03
C THR A 21 -17.10 -8.63 -17.79
N ASP A 22 -16.08 -8.06 -18.45
CA ASP A 22 -15.13 -8.82 -19.28
C ASP A 22 -14.11 -9.60 -18.45
N LEU A 23 -13.92 -9.25 -17.17
CA LEU A 23 -12.99 -9.94 -16.28
C LEU A 23 -13.53 -11.29 -15.76
N GLN A 24 -14.82 -11.59 -15.91
CA GLN A 24 -15.40 -12.89 -15.51
C GLN A 24 -14.93 -14.06 -16.40
N ASN A 25 -14.57 -13.77 -17.65
CA ASN A 25 -14.09 -14.77 -18.62
C ASN A 25 -12.78 -14.29 -19.26
N VAL A 26 -11.77 -14.03 -18.43
CA VAL A 26 -10.47 -13.51 -18.90
C VAL A 26 -9.76 -14.55 -19.76
N THR A 27 -9.48 -14.20 -21.01
CA THR A 27 -8.70 -15.01 -21.92
C THR A 27 -7.18 -14.79 -21.73
N PRO A 28 -6.33 -15.76 -22.11
CA PRO A 28 -4.87 -15.60 -22.04
C PRO A 28 -4.35 -14.36 -22.80
N ASP A 29 -4.99 -13.98 -23.89
CA ASP A 29 -4.59 -12.82 -24.69
C ASP A 29 -4.97 -11.50 -24.00
N GLN A 30 -6.10 -11.45 -23.31
CA GLN A 30 -6.46 -10.32 -22.44
C GLN A 30 -5.45 -10.15 -21.30
N VAL A 31 -5.01 -11.25 -20.67
CA VAL A 31 -3.97 -11.18 -19.63
C VAL A 31 -2.66 -10.63 -20.21
N LYS A 32 -2.22 -11.10 -21.39
CA LYS A 32 -1.04 -10.56 -22.06
C LYS A 32 -1.16 -9.07 -22.37
N PHE A 33 -2.35 -8.65 -22.80
CA PHE A 33 -2.63 -7.23 -23.06
C PHE A 33 -2.55 -6.38 -21.79
N ILE A 34 -3.18 -6.82 -20.69
CA ILE A 34 -3.12 -6.17 -19.38
C ILE A 34 -1.66 -6.03 -18.93
N LEU A 35 -0.88 -7.13 -18.95
CA LEU A 35 0.52 -7.12 -18.53
C LEU A 35 1.41 -6.23 -19.42
N ARG A 36 1.08 -6.08 -20.70
CA ARG A 36 1.77 -5.13 -21.59
C ARG A 36 1.46 -3.68 -21.20
N ASN A 37 0.21 -3.38 -20.88
CA ASN A 37 -0.22 -2.04 -20.45
C ASN A 37 0.44 -1.63 -19.13
N VAL A 38 0.66 -2.57 -18.22
CA VAL A 38 1.39 -2.34 -16.96
C VAL A 38 2.81 -1.81 -17.22
N ARG A 39 3.50 -2.34 -18.22
CA ARG A 39 4.83 -1.85 -18.62
C ARG A 39 4.82 -0.39 -19.09
N ASN A 40 3.66 0.09 -19.53
CA ASN A 40 3.42 1.47 -19.93
C ASN A 40 2.84 2.33 -18.78
N GLY A 41 2.82 1.80 -17.54
CA GLY A 41 2.33 2.51 -16.35
C GLY A 41 0.81 2.48 -16.14
N GLN A 42 0.07 1.66 -16.91
CA GLN A 42 -1.39 1.51 -16.76
C GLN A 42 -1.70 0.35 -15.82
N LEU A 43 -1.86 0.64 -14.54
CA LEU A 43 -2.00 -0.37 -13.48
C LEU A 43 -3.45 -0.74 -13.16
N GLU A 44 -4.44 0.03 -13.65
CA GLU A 44 -5.86 -0.12 -13.27
C GLU A 44 -6.41 -1.52 -13.58
N ASP A 45 -6.19 -2.00 -14.81
CA ASP A 45 -6.70 -3.31 -15.23
C ASP A 45 -5.98 -4.47 -14.53
N GLN A 46 -4.70 -4.30 -14.19
CA GLN A 46 -3.96 -5.26 -13.40
C GLN A 46 -4.51 -5.36 -11.97
N ASP A 47 -4.78 -4.22 -11.31
CA ASP A 47 -5.35 -4.20 -9.97
C ASP A 47 -6.72 -4.90 -9.94
N ARG A 48 -7.58 -4.63 -10.94
CA ARG A 48 -8.87 -5.31 -11.09
C ARG A 48 -8.72 -6.82 -11.28
N LEU A 49 -7.79 -7.24 -12.14
CA LEU A 49 -7.50 -8.66 -12.37
C LEU A 49 -7.06 -9.34 -11.07
N PHE A 50 -6.16 -8.73 -10.32
CA PHE A 50 -5.67 -9.31 -9.07
C PHE A 50 -6.73 -9.34 -7.98
N ARG A 51 -7.60 -8.34 -7.89
CA ARG A 51 -8.77 -8.38 -6.99
C ARG A 51 -9.69 -9.54 -7.34
N LEU A 52 -10.00 -9.72 -8.62
CA LEU A 52 -10.83 -10.84 -9.07
C LEU A 52 -10.17 -12.19 -8.71
N MET A 53 -8.86 -12.35 -8.91
CA MET A 53 -8.13 -13.56 -8.53
C MET A 53 -8.21 -13.82 -7.02
N LEU A 54 -8.04 -12.79 -6.20
CA LEU A 54 -8.18 -12.91 -4.74
C LEU A 54 -9.61 -13.27 -4.32
N ASP A 55 -10.62 -12.77 -5.03
CA ASP A 55 -12.03 -13.02 -4.72
C ASP A 55 -12.48 -14.42 -5.15
N THR A 56 -11.97 -14.90 -6.27
CA THR A 56 -12.37 -16.17 -6.86
C THR A 56 -11.51 -17.36 -6.44
N TRP A 57 -10.28 -17.12 -5.97
CA TRP A 57 -9.33 -18.17 -5.60
C TRP A 57 -9.00 -18.18 -4.10
N PRO A 58 -9.75 -18.92 -3.27
CA PRO A 58 -9.60 -18.92 -1.81
C PRO A 58 -8.20 -19.33 -1.32
N ARG A 59 -7.52 -20.23 -2.04
CA ARG A 59 -6.15 -20.65 -1.68
C ARG A 59 -5.15 -19.52 -1.84
N LEU A 60 -5.28 -18.72 -2.90
CA LEU A 60 -4.43 -17.53 -3.11
C LEU A 60 -4.68 -16.51 -2.00
N ARG A 61 -5.96 -16.19 -1.72
CA ARG A 61 -6.34 -15.29 -0.62
C ARG A 61 -5.77 -15.75 0.72
N LYS A 62 -5.85 -17.05 1.02
CA LYS A 62 -5.30 -17.62 2.25
C LYS A 62 -3.79 -17.43 2.31
N ALA A 63 -3.04 -17.79 1.25
CA ALA A 63 -1.59 -17.64 1.21
C ALA A 63 -1.14 -16.19 1.42
N ILE A 64 -1.81 -15.22 0.79
CA ILE A 64 -1.50 -13.80 0.96
C ILE A 64 -1.80 -13.32 2.38
N ASN A 65 -2.93 -13.73 2.95
CA ASN A 65 -3.26 -13.39 4.34
C ASN A 65 -2.27 -13.98 5.34
N GLU A 66 -1.74 -15.18 5.10
CA GLU A 66 -0.70 -15.81 5.92
C GLU A 66 0.61 -15.02 5.84
N VAL A 67 1.03 -14.62 4.64
CA VAL A 67 2.22 -13.78 4.42
C VAL A 67 2.05 -12.43 5.11
N ALA A 68 0.93 -11.73 4.84
CA ALA A 68 0.63 -10.43 5.44
C ALA A 68 0.57 -10.50 6.98
N GLY A 69 -0.07 -11.56 7.52
CA GLY A 69 -0.15 -11.77 8.96
C GLY A 69 1.20 -12.11 9.59
N SER A 70 2.08 -12.79 8.87
CA SER A 70 3.43 -13.11 9.34
C SER A 70 4.31 -11.86 9.39
N ILE A 71 4.27 -11.03 8.34
CA ILE A 71 5.03 -9.77 8.27
C ILE A 71 4.53 -8.78 9.33
N ALA A 72 3.20 -8.65 9.49
CA ALA A 72 2.60 -7.72 10.45
C ALA A 72 2.87 -8.08 11.94
N LYS A 73 3.36 -9.29 12.20
CA LYS A 73 3.77 -9.73 13.55
C LYS A 73 5.24 -9.46 13.86
N LEU A 74 6.02 -9.09 12.85
CA LEU A 74 7.43 -8.77 13.09
C LEU A 74 7.53 -7.48 13.92
N PRO A 75 8.42 -7.44 14.93
CA PRO A 75 8.64 -6.24 15.70
C PRO A 75 9.26 -5.16 14.80
N ILE A 76 8.77 -3.94 14.94
CA ILE A 76 9.39 -2.78 14.31
C ILE A 76 10.55 -2.35 15.21
N VAL A 77 11.76 -2.39 14.68
CA VAL A 77 12.97 -1.96 15.39
C VAL A 77 13.37 -0.59 14.84
N ILE A 78 13.48 0.38 15.75
CA ILE A 78 13.91 1.74 15.41
C ILE A 78 15.27 1.94 16.06
N GLU A 79 16.30 2.10 15.22
CA GLU A 79 17.66 2.31 15.68
C GLU A 79 18.04 3.78 15.46
N PRO A 80 18.81 4.39 16.39
CA PRO A 80 19.34 5.72 16.21
C PRO A 80 20.43 5.68 15.12
N ASN A 81 20.50 6.74 14.33
CA ASN A 81 21.57 6.86 13.33
C ASN A 81 22.91 7.13 14.02
N ILE A 82 23.91 6.33 13.67
CA ILE A 82 25.31 6.53 14.09
C ILE A 82 26.04 7.19 12.92
N GLN A 83 26.69 8.33 13.17
CA GLN A 83 27.44 9.02 12.13
C GLN A 83 28.73 8.27 11.80
N GLU A 84 29.20 8.42 10.56
CA GLU A 84 30.42 7.76 10.10
C GLU A 84 31.63 8.24 10.94
N GLY A 85 32.27 7.30 11.64
CA GLY A 85 33.39 7.58 12.53
C GLY A 85 33.06 7.72 14.02
N GLU A 86 31.80 7.62 14.39
CA GLU A 86 31.35 7.55 15.79
C GLU A 86 31.07 6.11 16.18
N GLU A 87 31.37 5.72 17.44
CA GLU A 87 31.07 4.39 17.98
C GLU A 87 29.68 4.35 18.63
N GLU A 88 29.16 5.48 19.06
CA GLU A 88 27.88 5.60 19.76
C GLU A 88 26.99 6.67 19.11
N PRO A 89 25.66 6.48 19.17
CA PRO A 89 24.73 7.45 18.65
C PRO A 89 24.71 8.74 19.50
N THR A 90 24.57 9.89 18.86
CA THR A 90 24.44 11.17 19.55
C THR A 90 23.17 11.23 20.40
N GLU A 91 23.15 12.11 21.41
CA GLU A 91 21.98 12.36 22.27
C GLU A 91 20.75 12.76 21.42
N THR A 92 20.96 13.60 20.40
CA THR A 92 19.90 14.00 19.46
C THR A 92 19.35 12.81 18.68
N ALA A 93 20.21 11.87 18.21
CA ALA A 93 19.78 10.67 17.51
C ALA A 93 18.92 9.76 18.43
N ASN A 94 19.30 9.63 19.69
CA ASN A 94 18.53 8.89 20.68
C ASN A 94 17.17 9.56 20.96
N MET A 95 17.11 10.89 21.12
CA MET A 95 15.86 11.62 21.26
C MET A 95 14.93 11.43 20.06
N MET A 96 15.46 11.48 18.84
CA MET A 96 14.69 11.25 17.61
C MET A 96 14.15 9.82 17.54
N ARG A 97 14.96 8.82 17.87
CA ARG A 97 14.51 7.42 17.99
C ARG A 97 13.33 7.30 18.94
N ASP A 98 13.44 7.89 20.15
CA ASP A 98 12.40 7.78 21.19
C ASP A 98 11.12 8.54 20.78
N LEU A 99 11.26 9.65 20.05
CA LEU A 99 10.11 10.40 19.50
C LEU A 99 9.38 9.55 18.45
N VAL A 100 10.12 8.97 17.49
CA VAL A 100 9.54 8.14 16.43
C VAL A 100 8.91 6.88 17.02
N SER A 101 9.58 6.23 17.99
CA SER A 101 9.04 5.05 18.67
C SER A 101 7.69 5.34 19.32
N ARG A 102 7.61 6.44 20.08
CA ARG A 102 6.35 6.86 20.71
C ARG A 102 5.27 7.20 19.68
N ALA A 103 5.63 7.87 18.59
CA ALA A 103 4.68 8.22 17.54
C ALA A 103 4.09 6.96 16.87
N LEU A 104 4.89 5.92 16.64
CA LEU A 104 4.43 4.65 16.08
C LEU A 104 3.59 3.84 17.07
N ASP A 105 3.94 3.85 18.35
CA ASP A 105 3.17 3.19 19.43
C ASP A 105 1.80 3.88 19.63
N CYS A 106 1.74 5.20 19.42
CA CYS A 106 0.50 5.99 19.50
C CYS A 106 -0.38 5.88 18.24
N ALA A 107 0.12 5.30 17.14
CA ALA A 107 -0.63 5.08 15.91
C ALA A 107 -1.64 3.93 16.04
N ALA A 108 -2.35 3.86 17.18
CA ALA A 108 -3.41 2.88 17.39
C ALA A 108 -4.75 3.44 16.86
N PRO A 109 -5.60 2.61 16.21
CA PRO A 109 -6.88 3.06 15.70
C PRO A 109 -7.77 3.49 16.87
N LYS A 110 -8.28 4.72 16.79
CA LYS A 110 -9.31 5.17 17.73
C LYS A 110 -10.65 4.54 17.34
N PRO A 111 -11.48 4.09 18.32
CA PRO A 111 -12.80 3.55 18.02
C PRO A 111 -13.64 4.54 17.21
N GLY A 112 -14.16 4.09 16.07
CA GLY A 112 -14.97 4.93 15.18
C GLY A 112 -14.19 5.65 14.06
N HIS A 113 -12.86 5.53 14.03
CA HIS A 113 -12.03 6.03 12.94
C HIS A 113 -11.60 4.89 12.02
N TRP A 114 -11.55 5.16 10.72
CA TRP A 114 -11.10 4.21 9.68
C TRP A 114 -9.57 4.15 9.56
N GLU A 115 -8.86 4.82 10.46
CA GLU A 115 -7.41 4.86 10.53
C GLU A 115 -6.85 3.45 10.82
N LEU A 116 -5.86 3.08 10.04
CA LEU A 116 -5.18 1.80 10.21
C LEU A 116 -4.17 1.92 11.36
N ASP A 117 -4.14 0.91 12.24
CA ASP A 117 -2.99 0.73 13.12
C ASP A 117 -1.75 0.35 12.30
N MET A 118 -0.57 0.36 12.92
CA MET A 118 0.67 0.03 12.23
C MET A 118 0.63 -1.38 11.62
N ALA A 119 0.02 -2.36 12.31
CA ALA A 119 -0.14 -3.71 11.78
C ALA A 119 -1.08 -3.73 10.55
N GLY A 120 -2.16 -2.93 10.58
CA GLY A 120 -3.05 -2.73 9.44
C GLY A 120 -2.37 -2.04 8.27
N ALA A 121 -1.55 -1.02 8.53
CA ALA A 121 -0.74 -0.34 7.52
C ALA A 121 0.25 -1.31 6.85
N ILE A 122 0.96 -2.12 7.63
CA ILE A 122 1.87 -3.15 7.10
C ILE A 122 1.09 -4.17 6.24
N ARG A 123 -0.08 -4.63 6.70
CA ARG A 123 -0.92 -5.54 5.90
C ARG A 123 -1.35 -4.92 4.58
N ALA A 124 -1.75 -3.63 4.59
CA ALA A 124 -2.10 -2.91 3.37
C ALA A 124 -0.89 -2.76 2.41
N MET A 125 0.32 -2.54 2.95
CA MET A 125 1.54 -2.51 2.15
C MET A 125 1.89 -3.88 1.52
N VAL A 126 1.54 -5.00 2.17
CA VAL A 126 1.75 -6.34 1.59
C VAL A 126 0.93 -6.57 0.32
N ASP A 127 -0.14 -5.82 0.09
CA ASP A 127 -0.85 -5.83 -1.19
C ASP A 127 0.09 -5.51 -2.37
N ALA A 128 1.16 -4.73 -2.14
CA ALA A 128 2.19 -4.48 -3.15
C ALA A 128 2.90 -5.75 -3.62
N TYR A 129 2.95 -6.80 -2.80
CA TYR A 129 3.57 -8.07 -3.18
C TYR A 129 2.87 -8.72 -4.39
N ILE A 130 1.55 -8.56 -4.50
CA ILE A 130 0.78 -9.07 -5.63
C ILE A 130 0.61 -8.02 -6.72
N LYS A 131 0.27 -6.79 -6.31
CA LYS A 131 -0.13 -5.72 -7.23
C LYS A 131 1.06 -4.95 -7.81
N GLY A 132 2.26 -5.13 -7.23
CA GLY A 132 3.47 -4.38 -7.56
C GLY A 132 3.57 -3.02 -6.88
N THR A 133 2.45 -2.45 -6.43
CA THR A 133 2.39 -1.14 -5.75
C THR A 133 1.34 -1.14 -4.66
N ALA A 134 1.63 -0.42 -3.55
CA ALA A 134 0.66 -0.03 -2.55
C ALA A 134 0.90 1.43 -2.18
N VAL A 135 -0.16 2.18 -1.92
CA VAL A 135 -0.09 3.59 -1.54
C VAL A 135 -0.84 3.77 -0.23
N LEU A 136 -0.18 4.39 0.74
CA LEU A 136 -0.76 4.80 2.00
C LEU A 136 -0.62 6.31 2.14
N GLU A 137 -1.63 6.95 2.70
CA GLU A 137 -1.62 8.37 3.02
C GLU A 137 -1.43 8.55 4.52
N VAL A 138 -0.53 9.43 4.93
CA VAL A 138 -0.36 9.84 6.32
C VAL A 138 -1.21 11.07 6.56
N VAL A 139 -2.24 10.91 7.39
CA VAL A 139 -3.12 12.01 7.79
C VAL A 139 -2.65 12.55 9.15
N TRP A 140 -2.21 13.80 9.15
CA TRP A 140 -1.75 14.47 10.36
C TRP A 140 -2.92 15.15 11.07
N HIS A 141 -3.09 14.85 12.35
CA HIS A 141 -4.02 15.56 13.23
C HIS A 141 -3.25 16.44 14.20
N TYR A 142 -3.72 17.67 14.36
CA TYR A 142 -3.25 18.57 15.40
C TYR A 142 -4.30 18.57 16.51
N ASP A 143 -3.96 18.05 17.67
CA ASP A 143 -4.76 18.23 18.87
C ASP A 143 -4.51 19.66 19.37
N HIS A 144 -5.57 20.48 19.40
CA HIS A 144 -5.56 21.86 19.95
C HIS A 144 -5.81 21.85 21.44
#